data_6e92e398ec62418fb226c749d3fd3815
#
_entry.id   6e92e398ec62418fb226c749d3fd3815
#
_cell.length_a   1.000
_cell.length_b   1.000
_cell.length_c   1.000
_cell.angle_alpha   90.00
_cell.angle_beta   90.00
_cell.angle_gamma   90.00
#
_symmetry.space_group_name_H-M   'P 1'
#
loop_
_entity.id
_entity.type
_entity.pdbx_description
1 polymer ?
#
loop_
_entity_poly.entity_id
_entity_poly.type
_entity_poly.pdbx_seq_one_letter_code
_entity_poly.pdbx_strand_id
1 'polypeptide(L)' 'MLIKFSELPIPFGRLALGAVLIDTEGNRYFKVVTEDYEYFWVNQLDILLSSGMSDDLMSKTVEEDWLVLV' A
#
# COMPACT_ATOMS: atom_id res chain seq x y z
N MET A 1 2.54 10.89 9.19
CA MET A 1 2.56 10.16 10.47
C MET A 1 2.53 8.67 10.21
N LEU A 2 3.40 7.92 10.87
CA LEU A 2 3.44 6.46 10.74
C LEU A 2 2.59 5.83 11.83
N ILE A 3 1.70 4.91 11.43
CA ILE A 3 0.88 4.14 12.36
C ILE A 3 0.96 2.67 11.97
N LYS A 4 0.69 1.78 12.91
CA LYS A 4 0.59 0.36 12.62
C LYS A 4 -0.66 0.09 11.80
N PHE A 5 -0.58 -0.85 10.86
CA PHE A 5 -1.74 -1.21 10.07
C PHE A 5 -2.92 -1.63 10.94
N SER A 6 -2.66 -2.35 12.03
CA SER A 6 -3.71 -2.78 12.96
C SER A 6 -4.45 -1.61 13.62
N GLU A 7 -3.87 -0.42 13.62
CA GLU A 7 -4.43 0.78 14.24
C GLU A 7 -4.99 1.76 13.20
N LEU A 8 -5.07 1.35 11.92
CA LEU A 8 -5.57 2.21 10.85
C LEU A 8 -7.03 2.61 11.14
N PRO A 9 -7.33 3.92 11.24
CA PRO A 9 -8.67 4.36 11.63
C PRO A 9 -9.70 4.36 10.50
N ILE A 10 -9.28 4.06 9.28
CA ILE A 10 -10.16 4.05 8.11
C ILE A 10 -10.04 2.72 7.38
N PRO A 11 -11.03 2.34 6.56
CA PRO A 11 -10.93 1.15 5.72
C PRO A 11 -9.72 1.25 4.79
N PHE A 12 -9.06 0.13 4.55
CA PHE A 12 -7.86 0.08 3.73
C PHE A 12 -8.06 0.69 2.34
N GLY A 13 -9.18 0.40 1.69
CA GLY A 13 -9.46 0.91 0.35
C GLY A 13 -9.63 2.43 0.28
N ARG A 14 -9.76 3.10 1.43
CA ARG A 14 -9.89 4.56 1.49
C ARG A 14 -8.56 5.28 1.65
N LEU A 15 -7.46 4.57 1.72
CA LEU A 15 -6.16 5.22 1.74
C LEU A 15 -5.99 6.04 0.46
N ALA A 16 -5.54 7.28 0.62
CA ALA A 16 -5.39 8.21 -0.49
C ALA A 16 -4.24 7.82 -1.40
N LEU A 17 -4.25 8.33 -2.63
CA LEU A 17 -3.09 8.24 -3.51
C LEU A 17 -1.87 8.82 -2.79
N GLY A 18 -0.73 8.18 -2.99
CA GLY A 18 0.49 8.57 -2.30
C GLY A 18 0.65 7.96 -0.92
N ALA A 19 -0.33 7.21 -0.43
CA ALA A 19 -0.17 6.46 0.81
C ALA A 19 0.96 5.45 0.65
N VAL A 20 1.70 5.21 1.73
CA VAL A 20 2.84 4.31 1.73
C VAL A 20 2.66 3.23 2.79
N LEU A 21 2.86 1.98 2.38
CA LEU A 21 2.94 0.85 3.31
C LEU A 21 4.40 0.45 3.45
N ILE A 22 4.80 0.09 4.66
CA ILE A 22 6.16 -0.37 4.94
C ILE A 22 6.04 -1.72 5.63
N ASP A 23 6.60 -2.76 5.02
CA ASP A 23 6.55 -4.10 5.61
C ASP A 23 7.63 -4.28 6.68
N THR A 24 7.66 -5.44 7.30
CA THR A 24 8.60 -5.73 8.39
C THR A 24 10.05 -5.79 7.93
N GLU A 25 10.29 -5.94 6.64
CA GLU A 25 11.63 -5.97 6.05
C GLU A 25 12.07 -4.59 5.55
N GLY A 26 11.21 -3.58 5.70
CA GLY A 26 11.51 -2.22 5.26
C GLY A 26 11.15 -1.93 3.81
N ASN A 27 10.53 -2.87 3.11
CA ASN A 27 10.05 -2.61 1.74
C ASN A 27 8.89 -1.63 1.77
N ARG A 28 8.87 -0.72 0.80
CA ARG A 28 7.85 0.30 0.71
C ARG A 28 6.97 0.06 -0.50
N TYR A 29 5.67 0.25 -0.30
CA TYR A 29 4.66 0.08 -1.35
C TYR A 29 3.87 1.36 -1.45
N PHE A 30 3.69 1.86 -2.67
CA PHE A 30 2.98 3.11 -2.94
C PHE A 30 1.65 2.83 -3.61
N LYS A 31 0.63 3.59 -3.23
CA LYS A 31 -0.65 3.54 -3.94
C LYS A 31 -0.61 4.51 -5.11
N VAL A 32 -0.83 3.99 -6.31
CA VAL A 32 -0.81 4.76 -7.55
C VAL A 32 -2.11 4.55 -8.32
N VAL A 33 -2.40 5.43 -9.28
CA VAL A 33 -3.54 5.28 -10.18
C VAL A 33 -3.04 5.16 -11.61
N THR A 34 -3.65 4.26 -12.38
CA THR A 34 -3.35 4.09 -13.80
C THR A 34 -4.17 5.06 -14.66
N GLU A 35 -3.88 5.10 -15.96
CA GLU A 35 -4.64 5.90 -16.92
C GLU A 35 -6.13 5.51 -16.98
N ASP A 36 -6.43 4.27 -16.65
CA ASP A 36 -7.80 3.75 -16.61
C ASP A 36 -8.50 3.98 -15.27
N TYR A 37 -7.89 4.81 -14.40
CA TYR A 37 -8.39 5.09 -13.05
C TYR A 37 -8.46 3.86 -12.15
N GLU A 38 -7.61 2.87 -12.40
CA GLU A 38 -7.46 1.73 -11.53
C GLU A 38 -6.37 2.00 -10.49
N TYR A 39 -6.63 1.63 -9.24
CA TYR A 39 -5.70 1.85 -8.13
C TYR A 39 -4.88 0.60 -7.88
N PHE A 40 -3.56 0.76 -7.79
CA PHE A 40 -2.65 -0.34 -7.54
C PHE A 40 -1.60 0.05 -6.50
N TRP A 41 -1.06 -0.97 -5.86
CA TRP A 41 0.08 -0.84 -4.97
C TRP A 41 1.31 -1.37 -5.67
N VAL A 42 2.38 -0.59 -5.70
CA VAL A 42 3.64 -0.96 -6.35
C VAL A 42 4.78 -0.92 -5.34
N ASN A 43 5.68 -1.90 -5.43
CA ASN A 43 6.87 -1.93 -4.60
C ASN A 43 7.87 -0.90 -5.11
N GLN A 44 8.47 -0.12 -4.20
CA GLN A 44 9.43 0.92 -4.56
C GLN A 44 10.62 0.40 -5.36
N LEU A 45 11.11 -0.79 -5.02
CA LEU A 45 12.28 -1.37 -5.68
C LEU A 45 11.97 -1.96 -7.05
N ASP A 46 10.71 -2.18 -7.36
CA ASP A 46 10.29 -2.90 -8.55
C ASP A 46 9.21 -2.14 -9.32
N ILE A 47 9.25 -0.83 -9.23
CA ILE A 47 8.19 0.03 -9.78
C ILE A 47 8.02 -0.10 -11.30
N LEU A 48 9.10 -0.42 -12.00
CA LEU A 48 9.08 -0.56 -13.46
C LEU A 48 8.73 -1.97 -13.93
N LEU A 49 8.89 -2.95 -13.07
CA LEU A 49 8.72 -4.35 -13.42
C LEU A 49 7.52 -4.99 -12.74
N SER A 50 6.99 -4.32 -11.73
CA SER A 50 5.95 -4.94 -10.92
C SER A 50 4.63 -5.04 -11.67
N SER A 51 4.02 -6.18 -11.55
CA SER A 51 2.59 -6.29 -11.69
C SER A 51 2.01 -5.72 -10.41
N GLY A 52 1.51 -4.49 -10.44
CA GLY A 52 0.92 -3.87 -9.26
C GLY A 52 -0.17 -4.75 -8.65
N MET A 53 -0.37 -4.61 -7.33
CA MET A 53 -1.42 -5.34 -6.62
C MET A 53 -2.62 -4.40 -6.42
N SER A 54 -3.83 -4.91 -6.66
CA SER A 54 -5.05 -4.18 -6.36
C SER A 54 -5.21 -3.96 -4.85
N ASP A 55 -6.10 -3.03 -4.46
CA ASP A 55 -6.42 -2.85 -3.04
C ASP A 55 -6.88 -4.15 -2.39
N ASP A 56 -7.69 -4.93 -3.09
CA ASP A 56 -8.21 -6.19 -2.55
C ASP A 56 -7.08 -7.19 -2.28
N LEU A 57 -6.17 -7.36 -3.24
CA LEU A 57 -5.05 -8.26 -3.08
C LEU A 57 -4.07 -7.78 -2.02
N MET A 58 -3.77 -6.48 -2.00
CA MET A 58 -2.87 -5.91 -1.01
C MET A 58 -3.45 -6.02 0.40
N SER A 59 -4.75 -5.83 0.56
CA SER A 59 -5.39 -5.94 1.87
C SER A 59 -5.27 -7.35 2.47
N LYS A 60 -5.17 -8.36 1.61
CA LYS A 60 -4.98 -9.76 2.04
C LYS A 60 -3.51 -10.07 2.31
N THR A 61 -2.60 -9.25 1.81
CA THR A 61 -1.16 -9.45 1.94
C THR A 61 -0.59 -8.74 3.16
N VAL A 62 -1.13 -7.56 3.49
CA VAL A 62 -0.62 -6.73 4.57
C VAL A 62 -0.86 -7.40 5.93
N GLU A 63 0.13 -7.31 6.81
CA GLU A 63 0.06 -7.87 8.15
C GLU A 63 -0.09 -6.77 9.20
N GLU A 64 -0.50 -7.15 10.40
CA GLU A 64 -0.84 -6.21 11.48
C GLU A 64 0.30 -5.28 11.86
N ASP A 65 1.52 -5.77 11.80
CA ASP A 65 2.72 -5.03 12.22
C ASP A 65 3.35 -4.19 11.11
N TRP A 66 2.78 -4.19 9.91
CA TRP A 66 3.21 -3.27 8.87
C TRP A 66 2.88 -1.85 9.30
N LEU A 67 3.66 -0.88 8.79
CA LEU A 67 3.44 0.53 9.06
C LEU A 67 2.76 1.19 7.88
N VAL A 68 1.93 2.19 8.18
CA VAL A 68 1.25 3.00 7.17
C VAL A 68 1.65 4.45 7.38
N LEU A 69 2.13 5.09 6.32
CA LEU A 69 2.40 6.51 6.33
C LEU A 69 1.16 7.24 5.82
N VAL A 70 0.55 8.00 6.68
CA VAL A 70 -0.66 8.77 6.38
C VAL A 70 -0.46 10.24 6.69
#